data_919a780ae3cbba0a9d633faa04cb5ef7
#
_entry.id   919a780ae3cbba0a9d633faa04cb5ef7
#
_cell.length_a   1.000
_cell.length_b   1.000
_cell.length_c   1.000
_cell.angle_alpha   90.00
_cell.angle_beta   90.00
_cell.angle_gamma   90.00
#
_symmetry.space_group_name_H-M   'P 1'
#
loop_
_entity.id
_entity.type
_entity.pdbx_description
1 polymer ?
#
loop_
_entity_poly.entity_id
_entity_poly.type
_entity_poly.pdbx_seq_one_letter_code
_entity_poly.pdbx_strand_id
1 'polypeptide(L)'
;LPFIFSDDSTTSEGTSNLVLTKQSVNDKLANYLLDLDHPVGGDKAIWFRDALGFTKDNLDDLAKQIEFNPANAVQTAVTEYGTKFDQFISITGANGKVIDVKFAWIKNIEDGVVRLVTAIPTKK
;
A
#
# COMPACT_ATOMS: atom_id res chain seq x y z
N LEU A 1 -0.23 -23.03 -29.96
CA LEU A 1 1.02 -22.72 -29.70
C LEU A 1 1.36 -21.28 -29.68
N PRO A 2 1.29 -20.57 -30.77
CA PRO A 2 1.71 -19.19 -30.70
C PRO A 2 0.86 -18.38 -29.75
N PHE A 3 -0.36 -18.77 -29.60
CA PHE A 3 -1.20 -18.03 -28.71
C PHE A 3 -0.71 -18.00 -27.30
N ILE A 4 0.13 -18.89 -26.97
CA ILE A 4 0.71 -18.89 -25.66
C ILE A 4 1.52 -17.65 -25.44
N PHE A 5 2.19 -17.18 -26.46
CA PHE A 5 3.01 -15.99 -26.33
C PHE A 5 2.16 -14.75 -26.08
N SER A 6 1.06 -14.64 -26.77
CA SER A 6 0.17 -13.53 -26.55
C SER A 6 -0.35 -13.50 -25.15
N ASP A 7 -0.77 -14.63 -24.69
CA ASP A 7 -1.29 -14.75 -23.36
C ASP A 7 -0.23 -14.40 -22.34
N ASP A 8 0.96 -14.87 -22.59
CA ASP A 8 2.07 -14.59 -21.68
C ASP A 8 2.35 -13.11 -21.60
N SER A 9 2.33 -12.44 -22.71
CA SER A 9 2.54 -11.02 -22.74
C SER A 9 1.52 -10.27 -21.92
N THR A 10 0.29 -10.58 -22.12
CA THR A 10 -0.80 -9.95 -21.39
C THR A 10 -0.67 -10.22 -19.91
N THR A 11 -0.40 -11.44 -19.58
CA THR A 11 -0.24 -11.85 -18.19
C THR A 11 0.93 -11.14 -17.56
N SER A 12 2.01 -11.04 -18.28
CA SER A 12 3.21 -10.37 -17.77
C SER A 12 2.94 -8.91 -17.45
N GLU A 13 2.20 -8.25 -18.31
CA GLU A 13 1.86 -6.86 -18.07
C GLU A 13 1.05 -6.69 -16.80
N GLY A 14 0.02 -7.49 -16.62
CA GLY A 14 -0.78 -7.44 -15.41
C GLY A 14 0.02 -7.79 -14.19
N THR A 15 0.86 -8.81 -14.33
CA THR A 15 1.71 -9.23 -13.22
C THR A 15 2.71 -8.14 -12.85
N SER A 16 3.27 -7.46 -13.86
CA SER A 16 4.20 -6.37 -13.61
C SER A 16 3.56 -5.25 -12.81
N ASN A 17 2.32 -4.89 -13.15
CA ASN A 17 1.62 -3.83 -12.41
C ASN A 17 1.37 -4.24 -10.97
N LEU A 18 0.97 -5.48 -10.74
CA LEU A 18 0.77 -5.97 -9.38
C LEU A 18 2.08 -6.00 -8.60
N VAL A 19 3.15 -6.41 -9.24
CA VAL A 19 4.47 -6.42 -8.61
C VAL A 19 4.88 -5.01 -8.22
N LEU A 20 4.69 -4.06 -9.12
CA LEU A 20 5.06 -2.67 -8.83
C LEU A 20 4.20 -2.07 -7.72
N THR A 21 2.93 -2.44 -7.66
CA THR A 21 2.07 -2.01 -6.57
C THR A 21 2.58 -2.57 -5.24
N LYS A 22 2.91 -3.85 -5.21
CA LYS A 22 3.43 -4.47 -3.99
C LYS A 22 4.77 -3.89 -3.59
N GLN A 23 5.62 -3.59 -4.55
CA GLN A 23 6.89 -2.94 -4.27
C GLN A 23 6.68 -1.58 -3.63
N SER A 24 5.68 -0.83 -4.10
CA SER A 24 5.39 0.49 -3.53
C SER A 24 4.96 0.37 -2.07
N VAL A 25 4.21 -0.68 -1.75
CA VAL A 25 3.80 -0.94 -0.36
C VAL A 25 5.04 -1.21 0.50
N ASN A 26 5.89 -2.12 0.06
CA ASN A 26 7.10 -2.45 0.80
C ASN A 26 8.01 -1.24 0.98
N ASP A 27 8.18 -0.46 -0.07
CA ASP A 27 9.04 0.73 -0.02
C ASP A 27 8.49 1.77 0.94
N LYS A 28 7.18 2.01 0.90
CA LYS A 28 6.57 2.98 1.81
C LYS A 28 6.65 2.51 3.26
N LEU A 29 6.50 1.22 3.50
CA LEU A 29 6.64 0.71 4.86
C LEU A 29 8.08 0.83 5.35
N ALA A 30 9.02 0.39 4.55
CA ALA A 30 10.42 0.37 4.96
C ALA A 30 11.02 1.78 5.12
N ASN A 31 10.68 2.67 4.20
CA ASN A 31 11.36 3.96 4.11
C ASN A 31 10.56 5.13 4.67
N TYR A 32 9.33 4.89 5.10
CA TYR A 32 8.47 5.99 5.54
C TYR A 32 7.59 5.57 6.71
N LEU A 33 6.63 4.65 6.48
CA LEU A 33 5.59 4.38 7.47
C LEU A 33 6.08 3.62 8.70
N LEU A 34 7.14 2.82 8.58
CA LEU A 34 7.74 2.11 9.72
C LEU A 34 9.13 2.62 10.04
N ASP A 35 9.52 3.74 9.46
CA ASP A 35 10.83 4.33 9.71
C ASP A 35 10.72 5.34 10.86
N LEU A 36 11.12 4.93 12.04
CA LEU A 36 11.04 5.75 13.24
C LEU A 36 11.89 7.01 13.15
N ASP A 37 12.89 7.00 12.30
CA ASP A 37 13.81 8.13 12.14
C ASP A 37 13.39 9.09 11.03
N HIS A 38 12.32 8.78 10.32
CA HIS A 38 11.88 9.63 9.21
C HIS A 38 11.33 10.95 9.74
N PRO A 39 11.80 12.09 9.23
CA PRO A 39 11.37 13.39 9.77
C PRO A 39 9.87 13.65 9.64
N VAL A 40 9.23 13.06 8.63
CA VAL A 40 7.79 13.26 8.42
C VAL A 40 7.00 12.01 8.83
N GLY A 41 7.51 10.83 8.52
CA GLY A 41 6.80 9.59 8.78
C GLY A 41 7.00 8.98 10.16
N GLY A 42 7.91 9.55 10.95
CA GLY A 42 8.24 8.97 12.26
C GLY A 42 7.04 8.84 13.18
N ASP A 43 6.14 9.83 13.18
CA ASP A 43 4.95 9.76 14.01
C ASP A 43 4.05 8.60 13.60
N LYS A 44 3.95 8.34 12.32
CA LYS A 44 3.17 7.21 11.83
C LYS A 44 3.82 5.89 12.20
N ALA A 45 5.15 5.84 12.14
CA ALA A 45 5.89 4.65 12.55
C ALA A 45 5.67 4.34 14.02
N ILE A 46 5.65 5.36 14.86
CA ILE A 46 5.36 5.20 16.29
C ILE A 46 3.94 4.64 16.46
N TRP A 47 2.99 5.17 15.71
CA TRP A 47 1.62 4.71 15.79
C TRP A 47 1.50 3.22 15.43
N PHE A 48 2.13 2.80 14.31
CA PHE A 48 2.08 1.40 13.90
C PHE A 48 2.72 0.50 14.95
N ARG A 49 3.80 0.95 15.56
CA ARG A 49 4.46 0.19 16.61
C ARG A 49 3.58 0.06 17.84
N ASP A 50 3.03 1.19 18.31
CA ASP A 50 2.33 1.22 19.59
C ASP A 50 0.90 0.68 19.48
N ALA A 51 0.22 0.97 18.38
CA ALA A 51 -1.18 0.56 18.24
C ALA A 51 -1.32 -0.88 17.72
N LEU A 52 -0.41 -1.31 16.85
CA LEU A 52 -0.53 -2.61 16.17
C LEU A 52 0.67 -3.52 16.33
N GLY A 53 1.76 -3.04 16.89
CA GLY A 53 2.93 -3.86 17.12
C GLY A 53 3.78 -4.11 15.88
N PHE A 54 3.73 -3.22 14.89
CA PHE A 54 4.52 -3.38 13.68
C PHE A 54 5.74 -2.48 13.66
N THR A 55 6.88 -3.07 13.29
CA THR A 55 8.12 -2.34 13.05
C THR A 55 8.73 -2.89 11.77
N LYS A 56 9.93 -2.44 11.41
CA LYS A 56 10.62 -3.00 10.25
C LYS A 56 10.91 -4.48 10.41
N ASP A 57 11.01 -4.96 11.64
CA ASP A 57 11.32 -6.37 11.90
C ASP A 57 10.23 -7.32 11.44
N ASN A 58 8.98 -6.89 11.48
CA ASN A 58 7.85 -7.71 11.03
C ASN A 58 7.06 -7.02 9.92
N LEU A 59 7.76 -6.25 9.11
CA LEU A 59 7.16 -5.49 8.01
C LEU A 59 6.33 -6.38 7.08
N ASP A 60 6.78 -7.58 6.81
CA ASP A 60 6.08 -8.48 5.89
C ASP A 60 4.68 -8.84 6.38
N ASP A 61 4.51 -8.96 7.69
CA ASP A 61 3.20 -9.28 8.26
C ASP A 61 2.20 -8.16 8.05
N LEU A 62 2.67 -6.93 7.98
CA LEU A 62 1.82 -5.80 7.67
C LEU A 62 1.62 -5.69 6.16
N ALA A 63 2.70 -5.82 5.40
CA ALA A 63 2.66 -5.63 3.95
C ALA A 63 1.66 -6.58 3.28
N LYS A 64 1.60 -7.82 3.74
CA LYS A 64 0.71 -8.80 3.11
C LYS A 64 -0.77 -8.48 3.32
N GLN A 65 -1.09 -7.59 4.25
CA GLN A 65 -2.47 -7.18 4.51
C GLN A 65 -2.87 -5.95 3.69
N ILE A 66 -1.91 -5.28 3.07
CA ILE A 66 -2.17 -4.03 2.35
C ILE A 66 -2.28 -4.33 0.85
N GLU A 67 -3.52 -4.39 0.37
CA GLU A 67 -3.79 -4.68 -1.04
C GLU A 67 -4.80 -3.68 -1.57
N PHE A 68 -4.50 -3.10 -2.72
CA PHE A 68 -5.43 -2.18 -3.35
C PHE A 68 -6.62 -2.96 -3.90
N ASN A 69 -7.81 -2.57 -3.48
CA ASN A 69 -9.05 -3.18 -3.96
C ASN A 69 -9.93 -2.09 -4.54
N PRO A 70 -10.07 -2.05 -5.87
CA PRO A 70 -10.88 -0.99 -6.50
C PRO A 70 -12.32 -0.95 -6.02
N ALA A 71 -12.86 -2.08 -5.60
CA ALA A 71 -14.24 -2.15 -5.13
C ALA A 71 -14.43 -1.39 -3.82
N ASN A 72 -13.38 -1.26 -3.03
CA ASN A 72 -13.42 -0.59 -1.74
C ASN A 72 -12.73 0.76 -1.73
N ALA A 73 -12.12 1.14 -2.86
CA ALA A 73 -11.39 2.39 -2.95
C ALA A 73 -12.32 3.50 -3.41
N VAL A 74 -12.18 4.67 -2.79
CA VAL A 74 -12.98 5.84 -3.12
C VAL A 74 -12.10 6.87 -3.77
N GLN A 75 -12.45 7.30 -4.97
CA GLN A 75 -11.69 8.33 -5.67
C GLN A 75 -11.84 9.65 -4.94
N THR A 76 -10.71 10.28 -4.63
CA THR A 76 -10.71 11.53 -3.88
C THR A 76 -10.29 12.73 -4.72
N ALA A 77 -9.43 12.52 -5.72
CA ALA A 77 -8.95 13.62 -6.54
C ALA A 77 -8.36 13.10 -7.84
N VAL A 78 -8.33 13.97 -8.84
CA VAL A 78 -7.62 13.71 -10.09
C VAL A 78 -6.58 14.81 -10.22
N THR A 79 -5.33 14.44 -10.37
CA THR A 79 -4.24 15.39 -10.48
C THR A 79 -3.49 15.16 -11.79
N GLU A 80 -2.54 16.02 -12.09
CA GLU A 80 -1.72 15.84 -13.27
C GLU A 80 -0.85 14.58 -13.19
N TYR A 81 -0.65 14.05 -12.00
CA TYR A 81 0.17 12.85 -11.81
C TYR A 81 -0.66 11.57 -11.84
N GLY A 82 -1.94 11.66 -11.60
CA GLY A 82 -2.81 10.50 -11.60
C GLY A 82 -4.06 10.70 -10.76
N THR A 83 -4.78 9.60 -10.56
CA THR A 83 -6.03 9.60 -9.80
C THR A 83 -5.76 9.08 -8.41
N LYS A 84 -6.23 9.80 -7.40
CA LYS A 84 -6.04 9.42 -6.01
C LYS A 84 -7.25 8.71 -5.44
N PHE A 85 -6.98 7.74 -4.57
CA PHE A 85 -8.02 6.95 -3.91
C PHE A 85 -7.70 6.79 -2.44
N ASP A 86 -8.75 6.73 -1.63
CA ASP A 86 -8.65 6.33 -0.24
C ASP A 86 -9.33 4.99 -0.05
N GLN A 87 -8.76 4.16 0.80
CA GLN A 87 -9.29 2.82 1.07
C GLN A 87 -9.05 2.46 2.52
N PHE A 88 -10.10 2.02 3.21
CA PHE A 88 -9.95 1.51 4.57
C PHE A 88 -9.68 0.03 4.51
N ILE A 89 -8.69 -0.42 5.27
CA ILE A 89 -8.38 -1.84 5.40
C ILE A 89 -8.31 -2.15 6.89
N SER A 90 -9.00 -3.22 7.30
CA SER A 90 -8.89 -3.70 8.68
C SER A 90 -7.58 -4.44 8.82
N ILE A 91 -6.69 -3.90 9.62
CA ILE A 91 -5.36 -4.47 9.81
C ILE A 91 -5.31 -5.21 11.15
N THR A 92 -4.88 -6.46 11.10
CA THR A 92 -4.66 -7.25 12.31
C THR A 92 -3.23 -7.05 12.76
N GLY A 93 -3.05 -6.51 13.93
CA GLY A 93 -1.73 -6.20 14.46
C GLY A 93 -0.99 -7.43 14.94
N ALA A 94 0.32 -7.30 15.05
CA ALA A 94 1.15 -8.33 15.66
C ALA A 94 0.78 -8.52 17.13
N ASN A 95 0.20 -7.49 17.73
CA ASN A 95 -0.26 -7.54 19.11
C ASN A 95 -1.70 -8.06 19.25
N GLY A 96 -2.32 -8.48 18.17
CA GLY A 96 -3.67 -9.05 18.19
C GLY A 96 -4.80 -8.05 18.04
N LYS A 97 -4.50 -6.76 18.03
CA LYS A 97 -5.54 -5.75 17.87
C LYS A 97 -5.92 -5.63 16.39
N VAL A 98 -7.17 -5.27 16.12
CA VAL A 98 -7.65 -5.05 14.76
C VAL A 98 -8.12 -3.62 14.66
N ILE A 99 -7.52 -2.86 13.76
CA ILE A 99 -7.84 -1.44 13.60
C ILE A 99 -8.02 -1.15 12.11
N ASP A 100 -9.05 -0.36 11.79
CA ASP A 100 -9.24 0.10 10.41
C ASP A 100 -8.26 1.23 10.14
N VAL A 101 -7.46 1.08 9.10
CA VAL A 101 -6.48 2.09 8.72
C VAL A 101 -6.82 2.60 7.33
N LYS A 102 -6.75 3.90 7.14
CA LYS A 102 -7.02 4.49 5.84
C LYS A 102 -5.72 4.59 5.05
N PHE A 103 -5.72 3.97 3.87
CA PHE A 103 -4.58 3.99 2.98
C PHE A 103 -4.89 4.89 1.80
N ALA A 104 -3.94 5.75 1.44
CA ALA A 104 -4.07 6.63 0.29
C ALA A 104 -3.22 6.09 -0.85
N TRP A 105 -3.83 5.98 -2.02
CA TRP A 105 -3.20 5.43 -3.21
C TRP A 105 -3.24 6.43 -4.35
N ILE A 106 -2.34 6.26 -5.31
CA ILE A 106 -2.40 7.00 -6.56
C ILE A 106 -2.23 6.02 -7.72
N LYS A 107 -3.14 6.14 -8.71
CA LYS A 107 -2.96 5.41 -9.95
C LYS A 107 -2.27 6.36 -10.91
N ASN A 108 -0.99 6.13 -11.15
CA ASN A 108 -0.17 7.03 -11.93
C ASN A 108 -0.62 7.07 -13.39
N ILE A 109 -0.71 8.27 -13.94
CA ILE A 109 -1.16 8.43 -15.31
C ILE A 109 -0.13 7.92 -16.31
N GLU A 110 1.12 7.96 -15.92
CA GLU A 110 2.22 7.56 -16.78
C GLU A 110 2.20 6.08 -17.16
N ASP A 111 1.94 5.22 -16.22
CA ASP A 111 2.04 3.77 -16.43
C ASP A 111 0.81 3.00 -15.94
N GLY A 112 -0.17 3.69 -15.39
CA GLY A 112 -1.38 3.04 -14.88
C GLY A 112 -1.17 2.19 -13.63
N VAL A 113 -0.01 2.29 -12.99
CA VAL A 113 0.29 1.50 -11.80
C VAL A 113 -0.25 2.21 -10.58
N VAL A 114 -0.90 1.45 -9.71
CA VAL A 114 -1.38 1.97 -8.43
C VAL A 114 -0.26 1.85 -7.42
N ARG A 115 0.07 2.95 -6.76
CA ARG A 115 1.12 2.97 -5.76
C ARG A 115 0.60 3.52 -4.45
N LEU A 116 1.12 2.99 -3.37
CA LEU A 116 0.77 3.49 -2.04
C LEU A 116 1.43 4.83 -1.81
N VAL A 117 0.65 5.82 -1.38
CA VAL A 117 1.17 7.15 -1.07
C VAL A 117 1.46 7.25 0.42
N THR A 118 0.48 6.93 1.24
CA THR A 118 0.64 7.01 2.68
C THR A 118 -0.46 6.23 3.38
N ALA A 119 -0.35 6.09 4.68
CA ALA A 119 -1.42 5.59 5.52
C ALA A 119 -1.78 6.69 6.51
N ILE A 120 -3.05 6.81 6.80
CA ILE A 120 -3.54 7.79 7.74
C ILE A 120 -4.11 7.01 8.92
N PRO A 121 -3.37 6.95 10.02
CA PRO A 121 -3.86 6.23 11.19
C PRO A 121 -5.16 6.84 11.68
N THR A 122 -6.09 5.94 12.02
CA THR A 122 -7.37 6.40 12.57
C THR A 122 -7.26 6.28 14.07
N LYS A 123 -8.34 6.30 14.79
CA LYS A 123 -8.27 6.13 16.19
C LYS A 123 -7.84 4.78 16.57
N LYS A 124 -7.21 4.61 17.64
CA LYS A 124 -6.76 3.31 18.13
C LYS A 124 -7.82 2.46 18.64
#